data_bbdf2a2a79fe67daca1149f157da70ae
#
_entry.id   bbdf2a2a79fe67daca1149f157da70ae
#
_cell.length_a   1.000
_cell.length_b   1.000
_cell.length_c   1.000
_cell.angle_alpha   90.00
_cell.angle_beta   90.00
_cell.angle_gamma   90.00
#
_symmetry.space_group_name_H-M   'P 1'
#
loop_
_entity.id
_entity.type
_entity.pdbx_description
1 polymer ?
#
loop_
_entity_poly.entity_id
_entity_poly.type
_entity_poly.pdbx_seq_one_letter_code
_entity_poly.pdbx_strand_id
1 'polypeptide(L)'
;IFCAGSDTSKKYIPLAVKNNCICIDNSSVYRMDKDVPLVVPEVNPEKIFENKGIIANPNCSTIQAVVALKPLDDRYKIKIYD
;
A
#
# COMPACT_ATOMS: atom_id res chain seq x y z
N ILE A 1 12.43 1.28 -2.59
CA ILE A 1 11.58 1.49 -1.40
C ILE A 1 11.76 2.91 -0.89
N PHE A 2 10.66 3.59 -0.70
CA PHE A 2 10.65 4.98 -0.22
C PHE A 2 10.15 5.05 1.22
N CYS A 3 11.05 5.43 2.12
CA CYS A 3 10.76 5.53 3.55
C CYS A 3 11.19 6.88 4.12
N ALA A 4 11.38 7.89 3.27
CA ALA A 4 11.95 9.17 3.69
C ALA A 4 10.88 10.27 3.88
N GLY A 5 9.62 9.89 3.97
CA GLY A 5 8.53 10.82 4.20
C GLY A 5 7.80 11.24 2.93
N SER A 6 6.65 11.88 3.12
CA SER A 6 5.74 12.22 2.02
C SER A 6 6.33 13.20 1.00
N ASP A 7 7.06 14.20 1.48
CA ASP A 7 7.65 15.19 0.57
C ASP A 7 8.67 14.56 -0.37
N THR A 8 9.51 13.67 0.13
CA THR A 8 10.50 12.96 -0.67
C THR A 8 9.81 12.05 -1.67
N SER A 9 8.80 11.29 -1.24
CA SER A 9 8.04 10.41 -2.13
C SER A 9 7.36 11.20 -3.24
N LYS A 10 6.71 12.29 -2.90
CA LYS A 10 6.01 13.14 -3.87
C LYS A 10 6.95 13.69 -4.93
N LYS A 11 8.20 13.99 -4.55
CA LYS A 11 9.20 14.57 -5.45
C LYS A 11 9.86 13.53 -6.34
N TYR A 12 10.24 12.38 -5.78
CA TYR A 12 11.12 11.43 -6.46
C TYR A 12 10.43 10.21 -7.07
N ILE A 13 9.29 9.78 -6.54
CA ILE A 13 8.60 8.60 -7.09
C ILE A 13 8.20 8.79 -8.55
N PRO A 14 7.61 9.92 -8.97
CA PRO A 14 7.30 10.11 -10.38
C PRO A 14 8.52 10.00 -11.29
N LEU A 15 9.68 10.49 -10.84
CA LEU A 15 10.93 10.38 -11.61
C LEU A 15 11.37 8.93 -11.73
N ALA A 16 11.29 8.16 -10.63
CA ALA A 16 11.68 6.76 -10.63
C ALA A 16 10.76 5.93 -11.54
N VAL A 17 9.46 6.15 -11.49
CA VAL A 17 8.50 5.46 -12.34
C VAL A 17 8.75 5.78 -13.81
N LYS A 18 9.08 7.03 -14.13
CA LYS A 18 9.41 7.46 -15.48
C LYS A 18 10.64 6.72 -16.01
N ASN A 19 11.54 6.29 -15.14
CA ASN A 19 12.74 5.54 -15.48
C ASN A 19 12.55 4.02 -15.33
N ASN A 20 11.31 3.55 -15.39
CA ASN A 20 10.96 2.12 -15.35
C ASN A 20 11.28 1.43 -14.03
N CYS A 21 11.28 2.17 -12.93
CA CYS A 21 11.43 1.60 -11.59
C CYS A 21 10.06 1.33 -10.99
N ILE A 22 9.93 0.19 -10.31
CA ILE A 22 8.73 -0.08 -9.50
C ILE A 22 9.04 0.46 -8.11
N CYS A 23 8.18 1.35 -7.61
CA CYS A 23 8.36 2.00 -6.31
C CYS A 23 7.41 1.44 -5.27
N ILE A 24 7.96 1.08 -4.12
CA ILE A 24 7.16 0.72 -2.95
C ILE A 24 7.26 1.90 -1.98
N ASP A 25 6.14 2.53 -1.72
CA ASP A 25 6.09 3.76 -0.94
C ASP A 25 5.50 3.53 0.44
N ASN A 26 6.24 3.89 1.47
CA ASN A 26 5.80 3.78 2.85
C ASN A 26 5.21 5.09 3.39
N SER A 27 5.10 6.13 2.56
CA SER A 27 4.48 7.39 2.96
C SER A 27 2.98 7.37 2.71
N SER A 28 2.29 8.44 3.08
CA SER A 28 0.85 8.55 2.88
C SER A 28 0.44 9.12 1.52
N VAL A 29 1.39 9.53 0.69
CA VAL A 29 1.11 10.29 -0.54
C VAL A 29 0.17 9.55 -1.49
N TYR A 30 0.39 8.26 -1.72
CA TYR A 30 -0.37 7.51 -2.71
C TYR A 30 -1.41 6.56 -2.12
N ARG A 31 -1.62 6.57 -0.82
CA ARG A 31 -2.54 5.60 -0.17
C ARG A 31 -3.97 5.70 -0.64
N MET A 32 -4.43 6.88 -1.01
CA MET A 32 -5.80 7.10 -1.46
C MET A 32 -5.92 7.23 -2.98
N ASP A 33 -4.85 7.05 -3.71
CA ASP A 33 -4.86 7.14 -5.16
C ASP A 33 -5.48 5.88 -5.75
N LYS A 34 -6.47 6.05 -6.63
CA LYS A 34 -7.20 4.92 -7.23
C LYS A 34 -6.32 4.04 -8.12
N ASP A 35 -5.29 4.62 -8.72
CA ASP A 35 -4.42 3.90 -9.65
C ASP A 35 -3.23 3.25 -8.93
N VAL A 36 -3.13 3.41 -7.63
CA VAL A 36 -2.03 2.85 -6.84
C VAL A 36 -2.60 1.81 -5.88
N PRO A 37 -2.22 0.53 -6.01
CA PRO A 37 -2.69 -0.48 -5.08
C PRO A 37 -2.10 -0.27 -3.69
N LEU A 38 -2.95 -0.40 -2.68
CA LEU A 38 -2.56 -0.37 -1.28
C LEU A 38 -2.46 -1.82 -0.83
N VAL A 39 -1.25 -2.29 -0.54
CA VAL A 39 -0.99 -3.73 -0.37
C VAL A 39 -0.47 -4.06 1.02
N VAL A 40 -1.11 -5.04 1.65
CA VAL A 40 -0.59 -5.78 2.79
C VAL A 40 -0.48 -7.25 2.34
N PRO A 41 0.72 -7.79 2.14
CA PRO A 41 0.87 -9.11 1.52
C PRO A 41 0.09 -10.24 2.20
N GLU A 42 -0.07 -10.18 3.52
CA GLU A 42 -0.83 -11.19 4.26
C GLU A 42 -2.33 -11.09 4.03
N VAL A 43 -2.81 -9.99 3.45
CA VAL A 43 -4.24 -9.71 3.29
C VAL A 43 -4.66 -9.70 1.83
N ASN A 44 -3.95 -8.95 1.00
CA ASN A 44 -4.32 -8.76 -0.40
C ASN A 44 -3.12 -8.79 -1.35
N PRO A 45 -2.33 -9.88 -1.37
CA PRO A 45 -1.13 -9.93 -2.22
C PRO A 45 -1.44 -9.83 -3.71
N GLU A 46 -2.62 -10.27 -4.14
CA GLU A 46 -3.02 -10.21 -5.54
C GLU A 46 -3.12 -8.78 -6.07
N LYS A 47 -3.29 -7.80 -5.21
CA LYS A 47 -3.36 -6.38 -5.62
C LYS A 47 -2.04 -5.87 -6.18
N ILE A 48 -0.93 -6.55 -5.91
CA ILE A 48 0.37 -6.18 -6.46
C ILE A 48 0.33 -6.14 -7.99
N PHE A 49 -0.41 -7.06 -8.60
CA PHE A 49 -0.49 -7.15 -10.06
C PHE A 49 -1.24 -5.98 -10.70
N GLU A 50 -1.91 -5.16 -9.92
CA GLU A 50 -2.60 -3.97 -10.41
C GLU A 50 -1.71 -2.73 -10.43
N ASN A 51 -0.43 -2.85 -10.05
CA ASN A 51 0.46 -1.69 -9.99
C ASN A 51 0.79 -1.16 -11.39
N LYS A 52 0.95 0.15 -11.45
CA LYS A 52 1.41 0.86 -12.64
C LYS A 52 2.77 1.52 -12.37
N GLY A 53 3.57 0.90 -11.52
CA GLY A 53 4.89 1.38 -11.12
C GLY A 53 4.98 1.81 -9.67
N ILE A 54 3.85 1.97 -8.97
CA ILE A 54 3.82 2.39 -7.57
C ILE A 54 2.96 1.42 -6.77
N ILE A 55 3.47 0.98 -5.64
CA ILE A 55 2.74 0.16 -4.67
C ILE A 55 2.79 0.91 -3.35
N ALA A 56 1.64 1.20 -2.77
CA ALA A 56 1.57 1.90 -1.51
C ALA A 56 1.45 0.93 -0.33
N ASN A 57 2.08 1.28 0.77
CA ASN A 57 2.06 0.53 2.00
C ASN A 57 1.22 1.30 3.03
N PRO A 58 0.25 0.66 3.71
CA PRO A 58 -0.54 1.37 4.73
C PRO A 58 0.31 1.74 5.95
N ASN A 59 -0.26 2.56 6.84
CA ASN A 59 0.48 2.93 8.04
C ASN A 59 0.63 1.73 8.99
N CYS A 60 1.59 1.83 9.92
CA CYS A 60 1.96 0.71 10.79
C CYS A 60 0.78 0.19 11.62
N SER A 61 -0.05 1.08 12.16
CA SER A 61 -1.20 0.68 12.98
C SER A 61 -2.24 -0.07 12.15
N THR A 62 -2.48 0.39 10.93
CA THR A 62 -3.42 -0.27 10.01
C THR A 62 -2.93 -1.67 9.64
N ILE A 63 -1.63 -1.81 9.34
CA ILE A 63 -1.06 -3.11 8.98
C ILE A 63 -1.24 -4.10 10.13
N GLN A 64 -0.92 -3.69 11.35
CA GLN A 64 -1.06 -4.55 12.53
C GLN A 64 -2.52 -4.99 12.71
N ALA A 65 -3.45 -4.06 12.58
CA ALA A 65 -4.87 -4.36 12.75
C ALA A 65 -5.37 -5.32 11.68
N VAL A 66 -5.08 -5.08 10.40
CA VAL A 66 -5.61 -5.91 9.34
C VAL A 66 -4.99 -7.30 9.31
N VAL A 67 -3.71 -7.43 9.66
CA VAL A 67 -3.07 -8.74 9.75
C VAL A 67 -3.69 -9.56 10.88
N ALA A 68 -3.97 -8.94 12.01
CA ALA A 68 -4.63 -9.61 13.13
C ALA A 68 -6.08 -9.99 12.82
N LEU A 69 -6.79 -9.15 12.06
CA LEU A 69 -8.20 -9.38 11.74
C LEU A 69 -8.40 -10.33 10.56
N LYS A 70 -7.41 -10.53 9.71
CA LYS A 70 -7.56 -11.35 8.51
C LYS A 70 -8.04 -12.78 8.80
N PRO A 71 -7.45 -13.53 9.75
CA PRO A 71 -7.95 -14.87 10.06
C PRO A 71 -9.41 -14.85 10.54
N LEU A 72 -9.79 -13.84 11.31
CA LEU A 72 -11.17 -13.71 11.78
C LEU A 72 -12.11 -13.37 10.64
N ASP A 73 -11.70 -12.51 9.74
CA ASP A 73 -12.50 -12.15 8.57
C ASP A 73 -12.68 -13.36 7.65
N ASP A 74 -11.65 -14.14 7.42
CA ASP A 74 -11.73 -15.34 6.58
C ASP A 74 -12.76 -16.33 7.14
N ARG A 75 -12.85 -16.42 8.46
CA ARG A 75 -13.77 -17.36 9.12
C ARG A 75 -15.18 -16.79 9.32
N TYR A 76 -15.28 -15.51 9.72
CA TYR A 76 -16.53 -14.90 10.16
C TYR A 76 -17.07 -13.80 9.26
N LYS A 77 -16.33 -13.42 8.23
CA LYS A 77 -16.72 -12.33 7.32
C LYS A 77 -17.01 -11.03 8.07
N ILE A 78 -15.98 -10.51 8.71
CA ILE A 78 -16.08 -9.27 9.50
C ILE A 78 -16.54 -8.11 8.61
N LYS A 79 -17.52 -7.36 9.08
CA LYS A 79 -17.98 -6.15 8.40
C LYS A 79 -17.57 -4.94 9.22
N ILE A 80 -16.34 -4.51 9.08
CA ILE A 80 -15.83 -3.33 9.77
C ILE A 80 -15.75 -2.19 8.78
N TYR A 81 -16.37 -1.11 9.15
CA TYR A 81 -16.37 0.05 8.30
C TYR A 81 -15.95 1.24 9.11
N ASP A 82 -15.05 1.85 8.68
CA ASP A 82 -14.60 3.02 9.13
C ASP A 82 -14.43 3.84 9.32
#